data_48a4b34a5aa6ee4caadbbae8c08c045c
#
_entry.id   48a4b34a5aa6ee4caadbbae8c08c045c
#
_cell.length_a   1.000
_cell.length_b   1.000
_cell.length_c   1.000
_cell.angle_alpha   90.00
_cell.angle_beta   90.00
_cell.angle_gamma   90.00
#
_symmetry.space_group_name_H-M   'P 1'
#
loop_
_entity.id
_entity.type
_entity.pdbx_description
1 polymer ?
#
loop_
_entity_poly.entity_id
_entity_poly.type
_entity_poly.pdbx_seq_one_letter_code
_entity_poly.pdbx_strand_id
1 'polypeptide(L)'
;MTTARDIDELRRGLLAALPALLLADEAGAQDAARVQPRAYKVVLENDRVRVLEFNSRPGMGVCGQGMHSHPPHLTVALGPAKVRVRLPDGREFTGVNKLGDAFWSEAETHETENITGHNIRALIVELKPTAKAGNGA
;
A
#
# COMPACT_ATOMS: atom_id res chain seq x y z
N MET A 1 37.86 19.24 -20.13
CA MET A 1 36.70 19.03 -21.01
C MET A 1 36.05 17.70 -20.63
N THR A 2 34.90 17.73 -20.00
CA THR A 2 34.15 16.51 -19.72
C THR A 2 33.58 16.00 -21.03
N THR A 3 33.92 14.78 -21.41
CA THR A 3 33.42 14.20 -22.67
C THR A 3 31.95 13.84 -22.54
N ALA A 4 31.24 13.80 -23.67
CA ALA A 4 29.83 13.39 -23.70
C ALA A 4 29.60 12.00 -23.09
N ARG A 5 30.65 11.14 -23.08
CA ARG A 5 30.63 9.83 -22.45
C ARG A 5 30.59 9.91 -20.92
N ASP A 6 31.35 10.83 -20.34
CA ASP A 6 31.41 10.98 -18.87
C ASP A 6 30.08 11.46 -18.28
N ILE A 7 29.39 12.31 -19.04
CA ILE A 7 28.05 12.81 -18.67
C ILE A 7 27.00 11.70 -18.77
N ASP A 8 27.15 10.81 -19.75
CA ASP A 8 26.21 9.72 -19.98
C ASP A 8 26.36 8.61 -18.94
N GLU A 9 27.60 8.31 -18.52
CA GLU A 9 27.86 7.37 -17.43
C GLU A 9 27.37 7.91 -16.08
N LEU A 10 27.59 9.18 -15.79
CA LEU A 10 27.05 9.84 -14.59
C LEU A 10 25.52 9.84 -14.59
N ARG A 11 24.89 10.07 -15.72
CA ARG A 11 23.43 10.01 -15.84
C ARG A 11 22.90 8.61 -15.67
N ARG A 12 23.57 7.59 -16.19
CA ARG A 12 23.17 6.17 -16.01
C ARG A 12 23.36 5.72 -14.59
N GLY A 13 24.43 6.12 -13.91
CA GLY A 13 24.66 5.81 -12.51
C GLY A 13 23.64 6.49 -11.58
N LEU A 14 23.31 7.73 -11.83
CA LEU A 14 22.30 8.47 -11.08
C LEU A 14 20.87 7.93 -11.32
N LEU A 15 20.53 7.58 -12.54
CA LEU A 15 19.22 7.02 -12.90
C LEU A 15 19.02 5.59 -12.37
N ALA A 16 20.10 4.83 -12.17
CA ALA A 16 20.03 3.49 -11.61
C ALA A 16 19.94 3.48 -10.06
N ALA A 17 20.54 4.46 -9.39
CA ALA A 17 20.57 4.53 -7.92
C ALA A 17 19.40 5.33 -7.32
N LEU A 18 19.02 6.46 -7.93
CA LEU A 18 17.94 7.33 -7.45
C LEU A 18 16.55 6.68 -7.45
N PRO A 19 16.10 5.93 -8.48
CA PRO A 19 14.78 5.30 -8.45
C PRO A 19 14.61 4.25 -7.36
N ALA A 20 15.66 3.51 -7.02
CA ALA A 20 15.59 2.51 -5.96
C ALA A 20 15.51 3.14 -4.56
N LEU A 21 16.24 4.23 -4.32
CA LEU A 21 16.20 5.01 -3.08
C LEU A 21 14.89 5.76 -2.93
N LEU A 22 14.39 6.40 -4.00
CA LEU A 22 13.11 7.10 -4.00
C LEU A 22 11.94 6.15 -3.81
N LEU A 23 11.95 4.97 -4.42
CA LEU A 23 10.92 3.95 -4.24
C LEU A 23 10.88 3.40 -2.82
N ALA A 24 12.03 3.22 -2.15
CA ALA A 24 12.10 2.78 -0.76
C ALA A 24 11.57 3.87 0.18
N ASP A 25 11.94 5.13 -0.03
CA ASP A 25 11.48 6.26 0.76
C ASP A 25 10.00 6.57 0.49
N GLU A 26 9.55 6.50 -0.75
CA GLU A 26 8.15 6.68 -1.11
C GLU A 26 7.26 5.59 -0.53
N ALA A 27 7.68 4.33 -0.57
CA ALA A 27 6.95 3.23 0.04
C ALA A 27 6.84 3.41 1.57
N GLY A 28 7.91 3.84 2.24
CA GLY A 28 7.88 4.16 3.66
C GLY A 28 7.06 5.40 3.98
N ALA A 29 7.14 6.45 3.15
CA ALA A 29 6.39 7.70 3.33
C ALA A 29 4.89 7.54 3.07
N GLN A 30 4.49 6.63 2.18
CA GLN A 30 3.11 6.37 1.80
C GLN A 30 2.49 5.18 2.53
N ASP A 31 3.16 4.62 3.52
CA ASP A 31 2.63 3.53 4.32
C ASP A 31 1.25 3.88 4.90
N ALA A 32 0.27 3.01 4.66
CA ALA A 32 -1.13 3.26 4.98
C ALA A 32 -1.35 3.65 6.44
N ALA A 33 -0.71 2.96 7.38
CA ALA A 33 -0.85 3.25 8.81
C ALA A 33 -0.21 4.58 9.21
N ARG A 34 0.76 5.07 8.45
CA ARG A 34 1.41 6.36 8.71
C ARG A 34 0.65 7.53 8.12
N VAL A 35 0.19 7.41 6.87
CA VAL A 35 -0.46 8.52 6.15
C VAL A 35 -1.96 8.56 6.38
N GLN A 36 -2.57 7.43 6.77
CA GLN A 36 -4.00 7.31 7.04
C GLN A 36 -4.27 6.67 8.42
N PRO A 37 -3.75 7.22 9.53
CA PRO A 37 -3.81 6.58 10.84
C PRO A 37 -5.23 6.48 11.40
N ARG A 38 -6.18 7.23 10.88
CA ARG A 38 -7.60 7.14 11.27
C ARG A 38 -8.31 5.95 10.63
N ALA A 39 -7.84 5.54 9.45
CA ALA A 39 -8.42 4.42 8.70
C ALA A 39 -7.70 3.11 8.95
N TYR A 40 -6.39 3.15 9.16
CA TYR A 40 -5.54 1.97 9.31
C TYR A 40 -4.82 1.99 10.64
N LYS A 41 -5.07 0.98 11.46
CA LYS A 41 -4.45 0.81 12.76
C LYS A 41 -3.71 -0.52 12.81
N VAL A 42 -2.44 -0.49 13.20
CA VAL A 42 -1.68 -1.73 13.45
C VAL A 42 -2.23 -2.40 14.70
N VAL A 43 -2.72 -3.62 14.56
CA VAL A 43 -3.29 -4.41 15.67
C VAL A 43 -2.44 -5.61 16.04
N LEU A 44 -1.57 -6.04 15.15
CA LEU A 44 -0.58 -7.08 15.40
C LEU A 44 0.62 -6.88 14.47
N GLU A 45 1.81 -7.11 14.99
CA GLU A 45 3.02 -7.10 14.18
C GLU A 45 4.03 -8.09 14.75
N ASN A 46 4.67 -8.85 13.85
CA ASN A 46 5.77 -9.75 14.16
C ASN A 46 6.74 -9.82 12.97
N ASP A 47 7.67 -10.76 13.00
CA ASP A 47 8.69 -10.90 11.93
C ASP A 47 8.11 -11.27 10.56
N ARG A 48 6.90 -11.78 10.52
CA ARG A 48 6.29 -12.36 9.31
C ARG A 48 5.19 -11.51 8.72
N VAL A 49 4.38 -10.88 9.58
CA VAL A 49 3.19 -10.15 9.17
C VAL A 49 3.02 -8.88 9.99
N ARG A 50 2.35 -7.93 9.37
CA ARG A 50 1.75 -6.78 10.04
C ARG A 50 0.26 -6.79 9.71
N VAL A 51 -0.57 -6.83 10.75
CA VAL A 51 -2.02 -6.83 10.59
C VAL A 51 -2.55 -5.43 10.88
N LEU A 52 -3.24 -4.87 9.91
CA LEU A 52 -3.95 -3.61 10.03
C LEU A 52 -5.44 -3.85 10.19
N GLU A 53 -6.06 -3.18 11.14
CA GLU A 53 -7.51 -2.98 11.14
C GLU A 53 -7.82 -1.77 10.26
N PHE A 54 -8.62 -2.00 9.23
CA PHE A 54 -9.20 -0.95 8.41
C PHE A 54 -10.59 -0.59 8.92
N ASN A 55 -10.83 0.69 9.12
CA ASN A 55 -12.12 1.23 9.54
C ASN A 55 -12.37 2.53 8.78
N SER A 56 -13.41 2.54 7.97
CA SER A 56 -13.77 3.71 7.16
C SER A 56 -15.23 4.09 7.40
N ARG A 57 -15.44 5.34 7.75
CA ARG A 57 -16.77 5.92 7.95
C ARG A 57 -17.35 6.42 6.63
N PRO A 58 -18.71 6.45 6.49
CA PRO A 58 -19.33 7.05 5.33
C PRO A 58 -18.98 8.54 5.19
N GLY A 59 -18.73 8.98 3.96
CA GLY A 59 -18.47 10.39 3.67
C GLY A 59 -17.20 10.96 4.28
N MET A 60 -16.44 10.16 5.00
CA MET A 60 -15.08 10.53 5.31
C MET A 60 -14.26 10.35 4.04
N GLY A 61 -13.92 11.45 3.41
CA GLY A 61 -12.87 11.50 2.41
C GLY A 61 -11.51 11.13 3.01
N VAL A 62 -11.53 10.29 4.01
CA VAL A 62 -10.37 9.80 4.75
C VAL A 62 -9.43 9.13 3.82
N CYS A 63 -10.01 8.42 2.93
CA CYS A 63 -9.28 7.71 1.93
C CYS A 63 -9.06 8.58 0.70
N GLY A 64 -9.75 9.69 0.57
CA GLY A 64 -9.56 10.69 -0.47
C GLY A 64 -8.49 11.73 -0.16
N GLN A 65 -7.80 11.62 0.94
CA GLN A 65 -6.77 12.60 1.32
C GLN A 65 -5.36 12.21 0.90
N GLY A 66 -5.21 11.20 0.11
CA GLY A 66 -3.91 10.85 -0.44
C GLY A 66 -3.73 9.38 -0.71
N MET A 67 -2.90 9.15 -1.69
CA MET A 67 -2.44 7.82 -2.03
C MET A 67 -1.66 7.24 -0.85
N HIS A 68 -1.90 5.96 -0.60
CA HIS A 68 -1.14 5.18 0.36
C HIS A 68 -0.76 3.84 -0.26
N SER A 69 0.25 3.21 0.31
CA SER A 69 0.84 2.00 -0.25
C SER A 69 0.74 0.84 0.75
N HIS A 70 0.54 -0.33 0.20
CA HIS A 70 0.62 -1.59 0.91
C HIS A 70 1.63 -2.52 0.23
N PRO A 71 2.39 -3.33 0.99
CA PRO A 71 3.08 -4.49 0.45
C PRO A 71 2.06 -5.58 0.04
N PRO A 72 2.49 -6.72 -0.51
CA PRO A 72 1.58 -7.83 -0.76
C PRO A 72 0.79 -8.21 0.50
N HIS A 73 -0.52 -8.36 0.35
CA HIS A 73 -1.39 -8.52 1.50
C HIS A 73 -2.67 -9.31 1.19
N LEU A 74 -3.20 -9.90 2.26
CA LEU A 74 -4.53 -10.51 2.28
C LEU A 74 -5.50 -9.52 2.95
N THR A 75 -6.63 -9.27 2.33
CA THR A 75 -7.72 -8.53 2.95
C THR A 75 -8.87 -9.46 3.30
N VAL A 76 -9.38 -9.32 4.52
CA VAL A 76 -10.56 -10.06 5.00
C VAL A 76 -11.64 -9.06 5.40
N ALA A 77 -12.79 -9.12 4.72
CA ALA A 77 -13.92 -8.25 5.02
C ALA A 77 -14.61 -8.67 6.33
N LEU A 78 -14.75 -7.73 7.27
CA LEU A 78 -15.45 -7.93 8.54
C LEU A 78 -16.91 -7.46 8.49
N GLY A 79 -17.40 -7.15 7.33
CA GLY A 79 -18.77 -6.72 7.07
C GLY A 79 -18.96 -6.38 5.60
N PRO A 80 -20.18 -6.03 5.19
CA PRO A 80 -20.43 -5.60 3.83
C PRO A 80 -19.67 -4.31 3.53
N ALA A 81 -19.08 -4.25 2.34
CA ALA A 81 -18.27 -3.13 1.91
C ALA A 81 -18.55 -2.80 0.44
N LYS A 82 -18.55 -1.52 0.13
CA LYS A 82 -18.48 -1.01 -1.23
C LYS A 82 -17.50 0.16 -1.24
N VAL A 83 -16.41 -0.02 -1.94
CA VAL A 83 -15.27 0.89 -1.91
C VAL A 83 -14.95 1.33 -3.34
N ARG A 84 -14.85 2.64 -3.55
CA ARG A 84 -14.23 3.17 -4.76
C ARG A 84 -12.73 3.18 -4.56
N VAL A 85 -12.00 2.61 -5.51
CA VAL A 85 -10.53 2.58 -5.51
C VAL A 85 -10.03 3.41 -6.68
N ARG A 86 -9.10 4.31 -6.39
CA ARG A 86 -8.41 5.11 -7.41
C ARG A 86 -6.93 4.78 -7.40
N LEU A 87 -6.39 4.53 -8.58
CA LEU A 87 -4.98 4.26 -8.81
C LEU A 87 -4.21 5.55 -9.12
N PRO A 88 -2.87 5.55 -8.99
CA PRO A 88 -2.05 6.74 -9.27
C PRO A 88 -2.20 7.28 -10.69
N ASP A 89 -2.52 6.43 -11.66
CA ASP A 89 -2.75 6.83 -13.06
C ASP A 89 -4.16 7.40 -13.33
N GLY A 90 -4.98 7.53 -12.28
CA GLY A 90 -6.34 8.08 -12.37
C GLY A 90 -7.43 7.05 -12.68
N ARG A 91 -7.08 5.79 -12.97
CA ARG A 91 -8.09 4.74 -13.15
C ARG A 91 -8.83 4.47 -11.86
N GLU A 92 -10.12 4.24 -11.98
CA GLU A 92 -10.99 3.93 -10.84
C GLU A 92 -11.72 2.61 -11.07
N PHE A 93 -11.98 1.92 -9.98
CA PHE A 93 -12.88 0.77 -9.96
C PHE A 93 -13.61 0.68 -8.62
N THR A 94 -14.64 -0.12 -8.57
CA THR A 94 -15.42 -0.34 -7.34
C THR A 94 -15.26 -1.78 -6.89
N GLY A 95 -14.82 -1.95 -5.65
CA GLY A 95 -14.79 -3.25 -4.97
C GLY A 95 -16.06 -3.43 -4.13
N VAL A 96 -16.64 -4.62 -4.20
CA VAL A 96 -17.80 -5.01 -3.39
C VAL A 96 -17.47 -6.30 -2.66
N ASN A 97 -17.66 -6.31 -1.35
CA ASN A 97 -17.38 -7.46 -0.51
C ASN A 97 -18.51 -7.73 0.47
N LYS A 98 -18.63 -8.98 0.86
CA LYS A 98 -19.51 -9.47 1.93
C LYS A 98 -18.69 -9.83 3.16
N LEU A 99 -19.32 -9.93 4.30
CA LEU A 99 -18.69 -10.47 5.51
C LEU A 99 -18.01 -11.81 5.23
N GLY A 100 -16.73 -11.91 5.58
CA GLY A 100 -15.92 -13.11 5.40
C GLY A 100 -15.25 -13.27 4.05
N ASP A 101 -15.53 -12.40 3.07
CA ASP A 101 -14.80 -12.41 1.82
C ASP A 101 -13.33 -12.13 2.08
N ALA A 102 -12.47 -12.90 1.42
CA ALA A 102 -11.03 -12.75 1.49
C ALA A 102 -10.44 -12.66 0.08
N PHE A 103 -9.51 -11.75 -0.13
CA PHE A 103 -8.87 -11.58 -1.41
C PHE A 103 -7.41 -11.16 -1.24
N TRP A 104 -6.62 -11.54 -2.21
CA TRP A 104 -5.20 -11.21 -2.28
C TRP A 104 -4.96 -9.98 -3.14
N SER A 105 -4.03 -9.14 -2.71
CA SER A 105 -3.49 -8.05 -3.52
C SER A 105 -1.97 -8.10 -3.52
N GLU A 106 -1.37 -7.88 -4.68
CA GLU A 106 0.05 -7.59 -4.78
C GLU A 106 0.35 -6.22 -4.19
N ALA A 107 1.63 -5.88 -4.06
CA ALA A 107 2.02 -4.55 -3.62
C ALA A 107 1.34 -3.48 -4.50
N GLU A 108 0.65 -2.55 -3.86
CA GLU A 108 -0.14 -1.55 -4.56
C GLU A 108 -0.11 -0.18 -3.88
N THR A 109 -0.32 0.84 -4.70
CA THR A 109 -0.57 2.20 -4.25
C THR A 109 -1.94 2.61 -4.74
N HIS A 110 -2.78 3.13 -3.84
CA HIS A 110 -4.13 3.56 -4.18
C HIS A 110 -4.66 4.57 -3.15
N GLU A 111 -5.77 5.19 -3.48
CA GLU A 111 -6.66 5.78 -2.49
C GLU A 111 -8.02 5.07 -2.54
N THR A 112 -8.68 4.97 -1.41
CA THR A 112 -9.96 4.29 -1.29
C THR A 112 -11.00 5.19 -0.62
N GLU A 113 -12.24 5.05 -1.03
CA GLU A 113 -13.36 5.83 -0.50
C GLU A 113 -14.52 4.88 -0.16
N ASN A 114 -15.03 5.00 1.06
CA ASN A 114 -16.26 4.31 1.45
C ASN A 114 -17.46 4.98 0.79
N ILE A 115 -18.08 4.30 -0.14
CA ILE A 115 -19.27 4.76 -0.86
C ILE A 115 -20.57 4.09 -0.36
N THR A 116 -20.55 3.56 0.87
CA THR A 116 -21.73 3.02 1.55
C THR A 116 -22.28 4.05 2.56
N GLY A 117 -23.44 3.76 3.12
CA GLY A 117 -24.03 4.54 4.23
C GLY A 117 -23.66 4.04 5.62
N HIS A 118 -22.70 3.13 5.74
CA HIS A 118 -22.29 2.52 7.02
C HIS A 118 -20.77 2.42 7.14
N ASN A 119 -20.27 2.14 8.33
CA ASN A 119 -18.86 1.91 8.54
C ASN A 119 -18.43 0.61 7.85
N ILE A 120 -17.30 0.68 7.18
CA ILE A 120 -16.62 -0.49 6.60
C ILE A 120 -15.50 -0.91 7.55
N ARG A 121 -15.39 -2.21 7.79
CA ARG A 121 -14.30 -2.80 8.57
C ARG A 121 -13.69 -3.98 7.81
N ALA A 122 -12.38 -4.08 7.88
CA ALA A 122 -11.61 -5.18 7.32
C ALA A 122 -10.34 -5.42 8.13
N LEU A 123 -9.77 -6.61 8.01
CA LEU A 123 -8.40 -6.88 8.41
C LEU A 123 -7.53 -6.97 7.16
N ILE A 124 -6.38 -6.34 7.21
CA ILE A 124 -5.38 -6.40 6.15
C ILE A 124 -4.14 -7.05 6.74
N VAL A 125 -3.78 -8.21 6.21
CA VAL A 125 -2.61 -8.97 6.65
C VAL A 125 -1.49 -8.72 5.65
N GLU A 126 -0.60 -7.79 5.96
CA GLU A 126 0.55 -7.46 5.14
C GLU A 126 1.68 -8.45 5.41
N LEU A 127 2.25 -9.01 4.35
CA LEU A 127 3.40 -9.90 4.46
C LEU A 127 4.69 -9.09 4.54
N LYS A 128 5.53 -9.46 5.49
CA LYS A 128 6.90 -8.94 5.56
C LYS A 128 7.82 -9.77 4.67
N PRO A 129 8.86 -9.14 4.06
CA PRO A 129 9.86 -9.91 3.33
C PRO A 129 10.47 -10.96 4.24
N THR A 130 10.47 -12.22 3.79
CA THR A 130 11.25 -13.25 4.48
C THR A 130 12.72 -12.92 4.32
N ALA A 131 13.48 -12.95 5.42
CA ALA A 131 14.93 -12.96 5.31
C ALA A 131 15.31 -14.12 4.39
N LYS A 132 16.05 -13.83 3.30
CA LYS A 132 16.62 -14.89 2.47
C LYS A 132 17.35 -15.83 3.42
N ALA A 133 16.94 -17.08 3.46
CA ALA A 133 17.72 -18.10 4.12
C ALA A 133 19.12 -18.00 3.51
N GLY A 134 20.09 -17.63 4.33
CA GLY A 134 21.47 -17.59 3.88
C GLY A 134 21.76 -18.94 3.27
N ASN A 135 22.26 -18.98 2.03
CA ASN A 135 22.79 -20.19 1.46
C ASN A 135 23.93 -20.62 2.38
N GLY A 136 23.58 -21.41 3.38
CA GLY A 136 24.56 -22.18 4.13
C GLY A 136 25.18 -23.14 3.14
N ALA A 137 26.41 -22.84 2.80
CA ALA A 137 27.25 -23.77 2.07
C ALA A 137 27.47 -25.02 2.89
#